data_4431c16117c9ca84fe1b0634f2732ed7
#
_entry.id   4431c16117c9ca84fe1b0634f2732ed7
#
_cell.length_a   1.000
_cell.length_b   1.000
_cell.length_c   1.000
_cell.angle_alpha   90.00
_cell.angle_beta   90.00
_cell.angle_gamma   90.00
#
_symmetry.space_group_name_H-M   'P 1'
#
loop_
_entity.id
_entity.type
_entity.pdbx_description
1 polymer ?
#
loop_
_entity_poly.entity_id
_entity_poly.type
_entity_poly.pdbx_seq_one_letter_code
_entity_poly.pdbx_strand_id
1 'polypeptide(L)'
;MNTPSSALSDEMKGAMSTLLNAVIFEQWLRFSWIEEDEEGDFCIQIPAETVSELVEDYPEYEGLIAQLNGTIVDADMACSAVLGYARSSLGEQSVAVLEHNEFQNMVGRFHQWLNDNVEALDQDPKNFDQWCELFLADLQQAKDGNA
;
A
#
# COMPACT_ATOMS: atom_id res chain seq x y z
N MET A 1 -0.53 24.58 27.68
CA MET A 1 -0.68 24.12 26.67
C MET A 1 -0.11 22.87 26.34
N ASN A 2 -0.68 22.13 25.88
CA ASN A 2 -0.21 20.95 25.52
C ASN A 2 0.80 21.06 24.57
N THR A 3 1.57 20.09 24.36
CA THR A 3 2.49 20.05 23.42
C THR A 3 2.02 19.38 22.32
N PRO A 4 1.73 20.02 21.32
CA PRO A 4 1.27 19.36 20.13
C PRO A 4 2.36 18.68 19.37
N SER A 5 3.57 18.69 19.86
CA SER A 5 4.66 18.05 19.14
C SER A 5 4.49 16.56 18.97
N SER A 6 3.74 15.91 19.86
CA SER A 6 3.47 14.49 19.70
C SER A 6 2.14 14.25 19.01
N ALA A 7 1.36 15.29 18.78
CA ALA A 7 0.08 15.15 18.12
C ALA A 7 0.22 15.44 16.65
N LEU A 8 -0.37 14.62 15.83
CA LEU A 8 -0.36 14.84 14.39
C LEU A 8 -1.48 15.79 14.01
N SER A 9 -1.21 16.67 13.05
CA SER A 9 -2.26 17.51 12.51
C SER A 9 -3.20 16.63 11.70
N ASP A 10 -4.43 17.10 11.51
CA ASP A 10 -5.39 16.37 10.68
C ASP A 10 -4.90 16.22 9.24
N GLU A 11 -4.20 17.24 8.75
CA GLU A 11 -3.61 17.20 7.43
C GLU A 11 -2.56 16.09 7.32
N MET A 12 -1.69 15.98 8.32
CA MET A 12 -0.67 14.94 8.34
C MET A 12 -1.29 13.54 8.45
N LYS A 13 -2.32 13.38 9.27
CA LYS A 13 -3.03 12.11 9.40
C LYS A 13 -3.68 11.71 8.07
N GLY A 14 -4.28 12.67 7.39
CA GLY A 14 -4.87 12.44 6.07
C GLY A 14 -3.83 12.02 5.04
N ALA A 15 -2.67 12.69 5.05
CA ALA A 15 -1.58 12.36 4.15
C ALA A 15 -1.05 10.96 4.42
N MET A 16 -0.89 10.58 5.69
CA MET A 16 -0.46 9.23 6.06
C MET A 16 -1.44 8.18 5.60
N SER A 17 -2.74 8.44 5.76
CA SER A 17 -3.79 7.52 5.33
C SER A 17 -3.75 7.33 3.81
N THR A 18 -3.61 8.41 3.07
CA THR A 18 -3.52 8.37 1.62
C THR A 18 -2.33 7.50 1.17
N LEU A 19 -1.18 7.73 1.79
CA LEU A 19 0.04 7.02 1.41
C LEU A 19 0.00 5.56 1.85
N LEU A 20 -0.57 5.29 3.02
CA LEU A 20 -0.74 3.92 3.50
C LEU A 20 -1.63 3.12 2.55
N ASN A 21 -2.72 3.72 2.08
CA ASN A 21 -3.60 3.06 1.12
C ASN A 21 -2.86 2.74 -0.18
N ALA A 22 -1.96 3.63 -0.62
CA ALA A 22 -1.15 3.38 -1.81
C ALA A 22 -0.19 2.20 -1.60
N VAL A 23 0.39 2.07 -0.40
CA VAL A 23 1.26 0.95 -0.06
C VAL A 23 0.46 -0.36 -0.08
N ILE A 24 -0.74 -0.36 0.50
CA ILE A 24 -1.60 -1.54 0.51
C ILE A 24 -1.99 -1.91 -0.92
N PHE A 25 -2.34 -0.92 -1.74
CA PHE A 25 -2.74 -1.14 -3.13
C PHE A 25 -1.59 -1.78 -3.93
N GLU A 26 -0.36 -1.27 -3.77
CA GLU A 26 0.81 -1.81 -4.45
C GLU A 26 1.03 -3.29 -4.06
N GLN A 27 0.96 -3.59 -2.76
CA GLN A 27 1.15 -4.95 -2.28
C GLN A 27 0.02 -5.88 -2.75
N TRP A 28 -1.21 -5.37 -2.82
CA TRP A 28 -2.34 -6.14 -3.31
C TRP A 28 -2.18 -6.46 -4.80
N LEU A 29 -1.72 -5.50 -5.61
CA LEU A 29 -1.45 -5.75 -7.02
C LEU A 29 -0.37 -6.79 -7.19
N ARG A 30 0.71 -6.67 -6.43
CA ARG A 30 1.80 -7.62 -6.49
C ARG A 30 1.32 -9.03 -6.12
N PHE A 31 0.61 -9.13 -5.02
CA PHE A 31 0.12 -10.42 -4.55
C PHE A 31 -0.83 -11.08 -5.55
N SER A 32 -1.71 -10.27 -6.16
CA SER A 32 -2.78 -10.79 -7.02
C SER A 32 -2.31 -11.16 -8.42
N TRP A 33 -1.32 -10.44 -8.95
CA TRP A 33 -0.89 -10.63 -10.33
C TRP A 33 0.60 -10.89 -10.50
N ILE A 34 1.27 -11.44 -9.50
CA ILE A 34 2.67 -11.79 -9.63
C ILE A 34 2.78 -13.07 -10.44
N GLU A 35 3.68 -13.07 -11.43
CA GLU A 35 3.94 -14.24 -12.25
C GLU A 35 5.44 -14.36 -12.49
N GLU A 36 5.91 -15.60 -12.66
CA GLU A 36 7.29 -15.87 -12.96
C GLU A 36 7.47 -15.85 -14.48
N ASP A 37 8.45 -15.11 -14.97
CA ASP A 37 8.71 -15.04 -16.41
C ASP A 37 9.62 -16.19 -16.85
N GLU A 38 9.97 -16.23 -18.13
CA GLU A 38 10.81 -17.31 -18.69
C GLU A 38 12.21 -17.37 -18.09
N GLU A 39 12.68 -16.24 -17.58
CA GLU A 39 14.02 -16.18 -17.00
C GLU A 39 14.04 -16.50 -15.51
N GLY A 40 12.87 -16.74 -14.94
CA GLY A 40 12.75 -17.04 -13.51
C GLY A 40 12.54 -15.83 -12.63
N ASP A 41 12.36 -14.66 -13.25
CA ASP A 41 12.11 -13.43 -12.49
C ASP A 41 10.62 -13.28 -12.26
N PHE A 42 10.25 -12.75 -11.08
CA PHE A 42 8.86 -12.49 -10.77
C PHE A 42 8.51 -11.09 -11.23
N CYS A 43 7.39 -10.95 -11.92
CA CYS A 43 6.91 -9.65 -12.37
C CYS A 43 5.40 -9.55 -12.19
N ILE A 44 4.89 -8.33 -12.22
CA ILE A 44 3.46 -8.09 -12.10
C ILE A 44 2.91 -8.07 -13.52
N GLN A 45 1.97 -8.99 -13.81
CA GLN A 45 1.37 -9.13 -15.14
C GLN A 45 -0.14 -9.00 -15.02
N ILE A 46 -0.67 -7.83 -15.31
CA ILE A 46 -2.09 -7.57 -15.21
C ILE A 46 -2.70 -7.62 -16.62
N PRO A 47 -3.71 -8.46 -16.86
CA PRO A 47 -4.36 -8.50 -18.16
C PRO A 47 -4.95 -7.15 -18.54
N ALA A 48 -4.93 -6.80 -19.82
CA ALA A 48 -5.40 -5.50 -20.30
C ALA A 48 -6.83 -5.20 -19.86
N GLU A 49 -7.70 -6.19 -19.89
CA GLU A 49 -9.09 -6.02 -19.45
C GLU A 49 -9.16 -5.68 -17.97
N THR A 50 -8.31 -6.31 -17.18
CA THR A 50 -8.25 -6.07 -15.74
C THR A 50 -7.69 -4.68 -15.45
N VAL A 51 -6.69 -4.23 -16.21
CA VAL A 51 -6.14 -2.88 -16.07
C VAL A 51 -7.27 -1.85 -16.25
N SER A 52 -8.10 -2.02 -17.28
CA SER A 52 -9.21 -1.11 -17.54
C SER A 52 -10.21 -1.09 -16.40
N GLU A 53 -10.51 -2.25 -15.82
CA GLU A 53 -11.42 -2.35 -14.68
C GLU A 53 -10.82 -1.68 -13.44
N LEU A 54 -9.54 -1.89 -13.19
CA LEU A 54 -8.86 -1.29 -12.03
C LEU A 54 -8.81 0.22 -12.13
N VAL A 55 -8.56 0.75 -13.33
CA VAL A 55 -8.51 2.20 -13.53
C VAL A 55 -9.92 2.79 -13.36
N GLU A 56 -10.95 2.07 -13.77
CA GLU A 56 -12.31 2.52 -13.60
C GLU A 56 -12.72 2.54 -12.13
N ASP A 57 -12.34 1.50 -11.37
CA ASP A 57 -12.67 1.39 -9.95
C ASP A 57 -11.78 2.24 -9.06
N TYR A 58 -10.52 2.43 -9.44
CA TYR A 58 -9.53 3.15 -8.65
C TYR A 58 -8.78 4.17 -9.52
N PRO A 59 -9.49 5.19 -10.05
CA PRO A 59 -8.85 6.14 -10.96
C PRO A 59 -7.68 6.91 -10.35
N GLU A 60 -7.67 7.07 -9.02
CA GLU A 60 -6.57 7.74 -8.34
C GLU A 60 -5.27 6.96 -8.41
N TYR A 61 -5.32 5.67 -8.70
CA TYR A 61 -4.13 4.82 -8.80
C TYR A 61 -3.72 4.47 -10.23
N GLU A 62 -4.31 5.14 -11.22
CA GLU A 62 -4.00 4.86 -12.62
C GLU A 62 -2.50 4.88 -12.91
N GLY A 63 -1.80 5.93 -12.43
CA GLY A 63 -0.37 6.04 -12.62
C GLY A 63 0.43 4.95 -11.92
N LEU A 64 -0.02 4.55 -10.75
CA LEU A 64 0.62 3.48 -9.98
C LEU A 64 0.44 2.14 -10.70
N ILE A 65 -0.75 1.86 -11.19
CA ILE A 65 -1.04 0.64 -11.96
C ILE A 65 -0.14 0.59 -13.20
N ALA A 66 -0.08 1.68 -13.96
CA ALA A 66 0.72 1.75 -15.17
C ALA A 66 2.20 1.53 -14.90
N GLN A 67 2.70 2.07 -13.80
CA GLN A 67 4.10 1.94 -13.45
C GLN A 67 4.46 0.52 -13.00
N LEU A 68 3.57 -0.14 -12.27
CA LEU A 68 3.84 -1.47 -11.75
C LEU A 68 3.59 -2.58 -12.75
N ASN A 69 2.63 -2.40 -13.66
CA ASN A 69 2.28 -3.45 -14.61
C ASN A 69 3.42 -3.75 -15.56
N GLY A 70 3.80 -5.01 -15.65
CA GLY A 70 4.88 -5.46 -16.53
C GLY A 70 6.28 -5.29 -15.97
N THR A 71 6.40 -4.90 -14.68
CA THR A 71 7.72 -4.67 -14.09
C THR A 71 8.16 -5.83 -13.23
N ILE A 72 9.48 -5.98 -13.10
CA ILE A 72 10.07 -7.01 -12.24
C ILE A 72 9.86 -6.59 -10.80
N VAL A 73 9.41 -7.54 -9.99
CA VAL A 73 9.12 -7.26 -8.59
C VAL A 73 10.40 -7.30 -7.77
N ASP A 74 10.81 -6.14 -7.28
CA ASP A 74 11.88 -6.06 -6.31
C ASP A 74 11.54 -4.94 -5.32
N ALA A 75 12.25 -4.86 -4.23
CA ALA A 75 11.97 -3.90 -3.18
C ALA A 75 12.13 -2.44 -3.65
N ASP A 76 13.15 -2.19 -4.45
CA ASP A 76 13.44 -0.84 -4.92
C ASP A 76 12.34 -0.33 -5.85
N MET A 77 11.82 -1.22 -6.68
CA MET A 77 10.78 -0.87 -7.61
C MET A 77 9.49 -0.49 -6.90
N ALA A 78 9.09 -1.27 -5.90
CA ALA A 78 7.89 -0.99 -5.11
C ALA A 78 8.02 0.37 -4.43
N CYS A 79 9.17 0.63 -3.83
CA CYS A 79 9.42 1.91 -3.16
C CYS A 79 9.37 3.07 -4.15
N SER A 80 9.93 2.90 -5.35
CA SER A 80 9.95 3.95 -6.37
C SER A 80 8.54 4.27 -6.85
N ALA A 81 7.71 3.25 -7.05
CA ALA A 81 6.33 3.44 -7.51
C ALA A 81 5.51 4.21 -6.47
N VAL A 82 5.59 3.80 -5.21
CA VAL A 82 4.87 4.47 -4.13
C VAL A 82 5.38 5.89 -3.93
N LEU A 83 6.70 6.09 -4.01
CA LEU A 83 7.29 7.42 -3.89
C LEU A 83 6.80 8.34 -4.99
N GLY A 84 6.74 7.86 -6.22
CA GLY A 84 6.23 8.64 -7.35
C GLY A 84 4.78 9.04 -7.13
N TYR A 85 3.96 8.11 -6.67
CA TYR A 85 2.57 8.39 -6.34
C TYR A 85 2.47 9.42 -5.22
N ALA A 86 3.29 9.28 -4.18
CA ALA A 86 3.30 10.20 -3.05
C ALA A 86 3.63 11.62 -3.48
N ARG A 87 4.65 11.78 -4.32
CA ARG A 87 5.04 13.09 -4.82
C ARG A 87 3.94 13.75 -5.64
N SER A 88 3.25 12.96 -6.47
CA SER A 88 2.15 13.47 -7.27
C SER A 88 0.95 13.87 -6.44
N SER A 89 0.64 13.09 -5.40
CA SER A 89 -0.57 13.28 -4.62
C SER A 89 -0.39 14.24 -3.45
N LEU A 90 0.77 14.23 -2.82
CA LEU A 90 1.01 14.99 -1.58
C LEU A 90 2.02 16.14 -1.74
N GLY A 91 2.71 16.20 -2.87
CA GLY A 91 3.71 17.24 -3.09
C GLY A 91 4.83 17.18 -2.06
N GLU A 92 5.15 18.32 -1.46
CA GLU A 92 6.24 18.40 -0.50
C GLU A 92 6.00 17.63 0.79
N GLN A 93 4.73 17.39 1.12
CA GLN A 93 4.41 16.62 2.32
C GLN A 93 4.84 15.16 2.23
N SER A 94 5.03 14.65 1.01
CA SER A 94 5.39 13.25 0.79
C SER A 94 6.64 12.85 1.58
N VAL A 95 7.66 13.71 1.59
CA VAL A 95 8.91 13.40 2.29
C VAL A 95 8.66 13.33 3.80
N ALA A 96 7.93 14.30 4.35
CA ALA A 96 7.63 14.34 5.78
C ALA A 96 6.85 13.10 6.22
N VAL A 97 5.88 12.67 5.40
CA VAL A 97 5.09 11.46 5.70
C VAL A 97 5.96 10.22 5.65
N LEU A 98 6.74 10.07 4.58
CA LEU A 98 7.58 8.88 4.40
C LEU A 98 8.62 8.72 5.52
N GLU A 99 9.11 9.82 6.06
CA GLU A 99 10.09 9.79 7.13
C GLU A 99 9.49 9.74 8.54
N HIS A 100 8.18 9.91 8.65
CA HIS A 100 7.53 9.96 9.96
C HIS A 100 7.48 8.57 10.59
N ASN A 101 7.88 8.48 11.85
CA ASN A 101 7.93 7.20 12.56
C ASN A 101 6.58 6.49 12.63
N GLU A 102 5.49 7.22 12.83
CA GLU A 102 4.18 6.61 12.88
C GLU A 102 3.78 5.97 11.56
N PHE A 103 4.12 6.63 10.45
CA PHE A 103 3.85 6.06 9.14
C PHE A 103 4.67 4.80 8.93
N GLN A 104 5.96 4.84 9.28
CA GLN A 104 6.84 3.68 9.14
C GLN A 104 6.37 2.52 10.00
N ASN A 105 5.87 2.79 11.19
CA ASN A 105 5.32 1.76 12.07
C ASN A 105 4.07 1.13 11.46
N MET A 106 3.20 1.92 10.84
CA MET A 106 2.01 1.41 10.19
C MET A 106 2.36 0.52 8.99
N VAL A 107 3.34 0.92 8.19
CA VAL A 107 3.81 0.12 7.06
C VAL A 107 4.42 -1.19 7.54
N GLY A 108 5.24 -1.13 8.57
CA GLY A 108 5.83 -2.34 9.16
C GLY A 108 4.78 -3.30 9.68
N ARG A 109 3.75 -2.74 10.33
CA ARG A 109 2.66 -3.56 10.82
C ARG A 109 1.84 -4.16 9.68
N PHE A 110 1.67 -3.42 8.58
CA PHE A 110 0.99 -3.98 7.41
C PHE A 110 1.76 -5.17 6.85
N HIS A 111 3.09 -5.05 6.74
CA HIS A 111 3.91 -6.16 6.26
C HIS A 111 3.81 -7.37 7.18
N GLN A 112 3.76 -7.15 8.49
CA GLN A 112 3.59 -8.23 9.47
C GLN A 112 2.22 -8.89 9.30
N TRP A 113 1.17 -8.08 9.16
CA TRP A 113 -0.18 -8.58 8.93
C TRP A 113 -0.25 -9.41 7.65
N LEU A 114 0.39 -8.93 6.59
CA LEU A 114 0.40 -9.64 5.31
C LEU A 114 1.10 -11.00 5.45
N ASN A 115 2.26 -11.03 6.10
CA ASN A 115 2.97 -12.28 6.34
C ASN A 115 2.14 -13.27 7.15
N ASP A 116 1.44 -12.78 8.17
CA ASP A 116 0.62 -13.63 9.03
C ASP A 116 -0.60 -14.18 8.32
N ASN A 117 -1.06 -13.51 7.27
CA ASN A 117 -2.28 -13.88 6.57
C ASN A 117 -2.06 -14.37 5.14
N VAL A 118 -0.81 -14.48 4.69
CA VAL A 118 -0.51 -14.80 3.30
C VAL A 118 -1.15 -16.11 2.84
N GLU A 119 -1.12 -17.13 3.66
CA GLU A 119 -1.72 -18.42 3.29
C GLU A 119 -3.24 -18.33 3.14
N ALA A 120 -3.87 -17.63 4.08
CA ALA A 120 -5.33 -17.47 4.04
C ALA A 120 -5.75 -16.64 2.84
N LEU A 121 -4.98 -15.59 2.51
CA LEU A 121 -5.27 -14.75 1.36
C LEU A 121 -5.04 -15.48 0.04
N ASP A 122 -4.08 -16.40 0.02
CA ASP A 122 -3.82 -17.20 -1.16
C ASP A 122 -4.95 -18.21 -1.41
N GLN A 123 -5.50 -18.78 -0.33
CA GLN A 123 -6.59 -19.74 -0.44
C GLN A 123 -7.93 -19.06 -0.71
N ASP A 124 -8.12 -17.84 -0.21
CA ASP A 124 -9.37 -17.12 -0.38
C ASP A 124 -9.05 -15.68 -0.80
N PRO A 125 -8.77 -15.46 -2.09
CA PRO A 125 -8.38 -14.13 -2.57
C PRO A 125 -9.42 -13.06 -2.29
N LYS A 126 -8.95 -11.88 -1.90
CA LYS A 126 -9.81 -10.76 -1.56
C LYS A 126 -9.43 -9.56 -2.40
N ASN A 127 -10.35 -8.62 -2.55
CA ASN A 127 -10.07 -7.42 -3.30
C ASN A 127 -9.37 -6.38 -2.43
N PHE A 128 -8.95 -5.28 -3.03
CA PHE A 128 -8.23 -4.22 -2.34
C PHE A 128 -9.01 -3.65 -1.14
N ASP A 129 -10.31 -3.40 -1.33
CA ASP A 129 -11.15 -2.83 -0.27
C ASP A 129 -11.22 -3.76 0.93
N GLN A 130 -11.30 -5.06 0.69
CA GLN A 130 -11.31 -6.06 1.75
C GLN A 130 -9.98 -6.10 2.49
N TRP A 131 -8.87 -5.95 1.79
CA TRP A 131 -7.56 -5.87 2.43
C TRP A 131 -7.47 -4.67 3.36
N CYS A 132 -7.97 -3.52 2.91
CA CYS A 132 -7.99 -2.33 3.74
C CYS A 132 -8.82 -2.53 5.00
N GLU A 133 -10.02 -3.09 4.85
CA GLU A 133 -10.90 -3.35 6.00
C GLU A 133 -10.27 -4.29 7.02
N LEU A 134 -9.68 -5.38 6.55
CA LEU A 134 -9.06 -6.36 7.43
C LEU A 134 -7.85 -5.79 8.16
N PHE A 135 -7.02 -5.05 7.43
CA PHE A 135 -5.83 -4.47 8.04
C PHE A 135 -6.20 -3.38 9.04
N LEU A 136 -7.15 -2.52 8.71
CA LEU A 136 -7.59 -1.46 9.62
C LEU A 136 -8.22 -2.03 10.89
N ALA A 137 -8.96 -3.14 10.77
CA ALA A 137 -9.50 -3.85 11.92
C ALA A 137 -8.39 -4.39 12.82
N ASP A 138 -7.32 -4.92 12.21
CA ASP A 138 -6.16 -5.42 12.93
C ASP A 138 -5.48 -4.28 13.70
N LEU A 139 -5.29 -3.13 13.05
CA LEU A 139 -4.71 -1.96 13.70
C LEU A 139 -5.55 -1.50 14.89
N GLN A 140 -6.86 -1.50 14.75
CA GLN A 140 -7.77 -1.07 15.81
C GLN A 140 -7.71 -2.03 16.99
N GLN A 141 -7.67 -3.33 16.73
CA GLN A 141 -7.55 -4.33 17.79
C GLN A 141 -6.24 -4.18 18.55
N ALA A 142 -5.17 -3.86 17.86
CA ALA A 142 -3.88 -3.67 18.49
C ALA A 142 -3.90 -2.45 19.42
N LYS A 143 -4.55 -1.37 19.00
CA LYS A 143 -4.69 -0.20 19.85
C LYS A 143 -5.52 -0.49 21.08
N ASP A 144 -6.63 -1.18 20.88
CA ASP A 144 -7.53 -1.54 22.00
C ASP A 144 -6.84 -2.51 22.95
N GLY A 145 -6.09 -3.45 22.42
CA GLY A 145 -5.37 -4.41 23.24
C GLY A 145 -4.24 -3.82 24.06
N ASN A 146 -3.75 -2.64 23.67
CA ASN A 146 -2.68 -1.97 24.39
C ASN A 146 -3.22 -0.91 25.35
N ALA A 147 -4.48 -0.75 25.38
CA ALA A 147 -5.12 0.29 26.18
C ALA A 147 -5.16 -0.06 27.66
#